data_8d43a570cbbfe750e8e8048039d0ecdc
#
_entry.id   8d43a570cbbfe750e8e8048039d0ecdc
#
_cell.length_a   1.000
_cell.length_b   1.000
_cell.length_c   1.000
_cell.angle_alpha   90.00
_cell.angle_beta   90.00
_cell.angle_gamma   90.00
#
_symmetry.space_group_name_H-M   'P 1'
#
loop_
_entity.id
_entity.type
_entity.pdbx_description
1 polymer ?
#
loop_
_entity_poly.entity_id
_entity_poly.type
_entity_poly.pdbx_seq_one_letter_code
_entity_poly.pdbx_strand_id
1 'polypeptide(L)'
;MKSYSTKKAFTVPELLVVCAFAALLLILFFVQKSNVDAMNRDEKRKIAINAMYYAIEEDYFAKHEYYPEEISESILPVIDPELFTDPNGFYINADFGSYSYEATNCKDGHCKSYTLRAELEKEDTYIKRNRN
;
A
#
# COMPACT_ATOMS: atom_id res chain seq x y z
N MET A 1 -47.06 -46.38 -14.75
CA MET A 1 -45.63 -46.72 -14.98
C MET A 1 -44.75 -45.73 -14.26
N LYS A 2 -44.06 -46.11 -13.19
CA LYS A 2 -43.08 -45.26 -12.50
C LYS A 2 -41.76 -45.31 -13.29
N SER A 3 -41.37 -44.20 -13.94
CA SER A 3 -40.07 -44.05 -14.54
C SER A 3 -39.03 -43.96 -13.43
N TYR A 4 -38.19 -44.95 -13.27
CA TYR A 4 -37.02 -44.90 -12.40
C TYR A 4 -35.93 -44.15 -13.15
N SER A 5 -35.71 -42.89 -12.78
CA SER A 5 -34.55 -42.13 -13.18
C SER A 5 -33.31 -42.79 -12.58
N THR A 6 -32.51 -43.47 -13.39
CA THR A 6 -31.22 -44.03 -13.01
C THR A 6 -30.27 -42.85 -12.77
N LYS A 7 -30.07 -42.49 -11.50
CA LYS A 7 -29.01 -41.55 -11.10
C LYS A 7 -27.67 -42.20 -11.43
N LYS A 8 -27.00 -41.72 -12.45
CA LYS A 8 -25.63 -42.13 -12.76
C LYS A 8 -24.73 -41.68 -11.62
N ALA A 9 -24.20 -42.60 -10.85
CA ALA A 9 -23.19 -42.34 -9.85
C ALA A 9 -21.84 -42.10 -10.54
N PHE A 10 -21.04 -41.16 -10.04
CA PHE A 10 -19.69 -40.92 -10.52
C PHE A 10 -18.82 -42.16 -10.35
N THR A 11 -17.97 -42.41 -11.33
CA THR A 11 -16.94 -43.47 -11.20
C THR A 11 -15.76 -42.94 -10.38
N VAL A 12 -15.05 -43.84 -9.74
CA VAL A 12 -13.88 -43.47 -8.88
C VAL A 12 -12.84 -42.61 -9.68
N PRO A 13 -12.45 -42.97 -10.93
CA PRO A 13 -11.53 -42.14 -11.69
C PRO A 13 -12.10 -40.75 -12.04
N GLU A 14 -13.39 -40.64 -12.30
CA GLU A 14 -14.06 -39.37 -12.57
C GLU A 14 -14.05 -38.45 -11.34
N LEU A 15 -14.25 -39.00 -10.15
CA LEU A 15 -14.14 -38.27 -8.91
C LEU A 15 -12.71 -37.77 -8.66
N LEU A 16 -11.70 -38.58 -8.95
CA LEU A 16 -10.28 -38.16 -8.81
C LEU A 16 -9.94 -37.00 -9.75
N VAL A 17 -10.42 -37.02 -11.00
CA VAL A 17 -10.20 -35.92 -11.94
C VAL A 17 -10.87 -34.64 -11.44
N VAL A 18 -12.10 -34.70 -10.95
CA VAL A 18 -12.81 -33.53 -10.39
C VAL A 18 -12.07 -32.97 -9.18
N CYS A 19 -11.60 -33.82 -8.27
CA CYS A 19 -10.82 -33.38 -7.10
C CYS A 19 -9.49 -32.72 -7.52
N ALA A 20 -8.79 -33.25 -8.50
CA ALA A 20 -7.56 -32.66 -9.02
C ALA A 20 -7.81 -31.29 -9.65
N PHE A 21 -8.88 -31.14 -10.44
CA PHE A 21 -9.28 -29.84 -11.00
C PHE A 21 -9.66 -28.83 -9.92
N ALA A 22 -10.44 -29.24 -8.93
CA ALA A 22 -10.81 -28.39 -7.81
C ALA A 22 -9.58 -27.90 -7.03
N ALA A 23 -8.62 -28.78 -6.74
CA ALA A 23 -7.37 -28.42 -6.08
C ALA A 23 -6.57 -27.39 -6.88
N LEU A 24 -6.46 -27.55 -8.20
CA LEU A 24 -5.76 -26.63 -9.08
C LEU A 24 -6.42 -25.24 -9.09
N LEU A 25 -7.75 -25.18 -9.16
CA LEU A 25 -8.49 -23.92 -9.09
C LEU A 25 -8.31 -23.21 -7.75
N LEU A 26 -8.27 -23.94 -6.64
CA LEU A 26 -8.00 -23.37 -5.32
C LEU A 26 -6.60 -22.74 -5.25
N ILE A 27 -5.58 -23.42 -5.76
CA ILE A 27 -4.21 -22.88 -5.80
C ILE A 27 -4.17 -21.56 -6.58
N LEU A 28 -4.75 -21.54 -7.77
CA LEU A 28 -4.82 -20.32 -8.60
C LEU A 28 -5.56 -19.19 -7.89
N PHE A 29 -6.67 -19.49 -7.22
CA PHE A 29 -7.43 -18.50 -6.46
C PHE A 29 -6.61 -17.87 -5.33
N PHE A 30 -5.88 -18.65 -4.54
CA PHE A 30 -5.07 -18.12 -3.44
C PHE A 30 -3.90 -17.29 -3.93
N VAL A 31 -3.24 -17.68 -5.03
CA VAL A 31 -2.16 -16.90 -5.65
C VAL A 31 -2.67 -15.54 -6.14
N GLN A 32 -3.81 -15.53 -6.83
CA GLN A 32 -4.40 -14.28 -7.32
C GLN A 32 -4.85 -13.36 -6.18
N LYS A 33 -5.46 -13.91 -5.15
CA LYS A 33 -5.88 -13.14 -3.97
C LYS A 33 -4.69 -12.43 -3.31
N SER A 34 -3.59 -13.13 -3.08
CA SER A 34 -2.36 -12.56 -2.49
C SER A 34 -1.81 -11.40 -3.33
N ASN A 35 -1.83 -11.52 -4.66
CA ASN A 35 -1.38 -10.47 -5.56
C ASN A 35 -2.28 -9.22 -5.49
N VAL A 36 -3.60 -9.40 -5.47
CA VAL A 36 -4.56 -8.30 -5.36
C VAL A 36 -4.42 -7.58 -4.02
N ASP A 37 -4.25 -8.32 -2.93
CA ASP A 37 -4.06 -7.73 -1.60
C ASP A 37 -2.77 -6.89 -1.53
N ALA A 38 -1.68 -7.34 -2.14
CA ALA A 38 -0.43 -6.58 -2.23
C ALA A 38 -0.60 -5.30 -3.07
N MET A 39 -1.27 -5.38 -4.22
CA MET A 39 -1.57 -4.20 -5.05
C MET A 39 -2.44 -3.18 -4.31
N ASN A 40 -3.42 -3.63 -3.53
CA ASN A 40 -4.25 -2.76 -2.72
C ASN A 40 -3.45 -2.04 -1.61
N ARG A 41 -2.47 -2.72 -0.99
CA ARG A 41 -1.56 -2.08 -0.03
C ARG A 41 -0.67 -1.04 -0.71
N ASP A 42 -0.15 -1.33 -1.88
CA ASP A 42 0.67 -0.41 -2.66
C ASP A 42 -0.12 0.84 -3.07
N GLU A 43 -1.38 0.69 -3.47
CA GLU A 43 -2.24 1.83 -3.78
C GLU A 43 -2.49 2.71 -2.55
N LYS A 44 -2.75 2.11 -1.38
CA LYS A 44 -2.86 2.86 -0.12
C LYS A 44 -1.58 3.62 0.22
N ARG A 45 -0.40 3.03 -0.01
CA ARG A 45 0.89 3.69 0.18
C ARG A 45 1.05 4.92 -0.72
N LYS A 46 0.70 4.79 -2.00
CA LYS A 46 0.74 5.91 -2.96
C LYS A 46 -0.22 7.04 -2.56
N ILE A 47 -1.43 6.70 -2.12
CA ILE A 47 -2.42 7.68 -1.63
C ILE A 47 -1.85 8.45 -0.43
N ALA A 48 -1.29 7.76 0.56
CA ALA A 48 -0.70 8.38 1.74
C ALA A 48 0.46 9.32 1.39
N ILE A 49 1.40 8.86 0.55
CA ILE A 49 2.53 9.69 0.09
C ILE A 49 2.05 10.92 -0.68
N ASN A 50 1.04 10.79 -1.54
CA ASN A 50 0.48 11.92 -2.24
C ASN A 50 -0.20 12.93 -1.30
N ALA A 51 -0.96 12.45 -0.31
CA ALA A 51 -1.59 13.32 0.68
C ALA A 51 -0.54 14.11 1.48
N MET A 52 0.51 13.45 1.98
CA MET A 52 1.63 14.11 2.67
C MET A 52 2.34 15.12 1.76
N TYR A 53 2.61 14.74 0.51
CA TYR A 53 3.25 15.61 -0.47
C TYR A 53 2.46 16.90 -0.69
N TYR A 54 1.16 16.81 -0.95
CA TYR A 54 0.34 18.00 -1.14
C TYR A 54 0.20 18.84 0.13
N ALA A 55 0.10 18.20 1.30
CA ALA A 55 0.09 18.93 2.56
C ALA A 55 1.39 19.70 2.82
N ILE A 56 2.54 19.13 2.48
CA ILE A 56 3.83 19.80 2.60
C ILE A 56 3.93 20.96 1.61
N GLU A 57 3.58 20.78 0.33
CA GLU A 57 3.73 21.78 -0.72
C GLU A 57 2.68 22.89 -0.65
N GLU A 58 1.42 22.56 -0.42
CA GLU A 58 0.30 23.48 -0.58
C GLU A 58 -0.20 24.09 0.74
N ASP A 59 0.09 23.44 1.86
CA ASP A 59 -0.28 23.97 3.18
C ASP A 59 0.95 24.46 3.96
N TYR A 60 1.94 23.59 4.20
CA TYR A 60 3.09 23.93 5.03
C TYR A 60 4.01 24.94 4.34
N PHE A 61 4.50 24.65 3.16
CA PHE A 61 5.42 25.52 2.42
C PHE A 61 4.78 26.87 2.07
N ALA A 62 3.49 26.87 1.71
CA ALA A 62 2.77 28.12 1.42
C ALA A 62 2.68 29.08 2.62
N LYS A 63 2.74 28.55 3.85
CA LYS A 63 2.68 29.33 5.10
C LYS A 63 4.05 29.73 5.63
N HIS A 64 5.07 28.88 5.42
CA HIS A 64 6.36 28.99 6.08
C HIS A 64 7.53 29.32 5.14
N GLU A 65 7.39 29.08 3.85
CA GLU A 65 8.43 29.27 2.78
C GLU A 65 9.68 28.39 2.97
N TYR A 66 9.59 27.33 3.78
CA TYR A 66 10.60 26.30 3.97
C TYR A 66 9.93 24.93 4.25
N TYR A 67 10.71 23.85 4.20
CA TYR A 67 10.24 22.52 4.51
C TYR A 67 10.57 22.14 5.96
N PRO A 68 9.73 21.35 6.64
CA PRO A 68 10.01 20.91 8.01
C PRO A 68 11.14 19.86 8.02
N GLU A 69 11.87 19.78 9.11
CA GLU A 69 12.92 18.79 9.32
C GLU A 69 12.34 17.37 9.48
N GLU A 70 11.18 17.28 10.14
CA GLU A 70 10.40 16.07 10.33
C GLU A 70 8.92 16.34 10.00
N ILE A 71 8.17 15.28 9.70
CA ILE A 71 6.72 15.37 9.51
C ILE A 71 5.97 14.51 10.53
N SER A 72 4.85 15.05 11.01
CA SER A 72 3.98 14.40 11.99
C SER A 72 2.57 14.99 11.91
N GLU A 73 1.63 14.40 12.63
CA GLU A 73 0.26 14.89 12.78
C GLU A 73 0.19 16.35 13.28
N SER A 74 1.12 16.74 14.16
CA SER A 74 1.18 18.10 14.70
C SER A 74 1.72 19.12 13.70
N ILE A 75 2.56 18.69 12.78
CA ILE A 75 3.18 19.55 11.73
C ILE A 75 2.27 19.67 10.52
N LEU A 76 1.57 18.60 10.16
CA LEU A 76 0.64 18.53 9.02
C LEU A 76 -0.79 18.19 9.49
N PRO A 77 -1.45 19.07 10.25
CA PRO A 77 -2.77 18.78 10.82
C PRO A 77 -3.90 18.74 9.79
N VAL A 78 -3.60 19.06 8.55
CA VAL A 78 -4.55 19.09 7.41
C VAL A 78 -4.85 17.70 6.85
N ILE A 79 -4.01 16.71 7.13
CA ILE A 79 -4.18 15.34 6.67
C ILE A 79 -4.61 14.40 7.81
N ASP A 80 -5.25 13.30 7.42
CA ASP A 80 -5.67 12.27 8.36
C ASP A 80 -4.43 11.64 9.06
N PRO A 81 -4.39 11.61 10.39
CA PRO A 81 -3.31 10.98 11.17
C PRO A 81 -3.01 9.53 10.78
N GLU A 82 -4.01 8.77 10.34
CA GLU A 82 -3.82 7.38 9.92
C GLU A 82 -2.90 7.24 8.69
N LEU A 83 -2.79 8.29 7.87
CA LEU A 83 -1.94 8.28 6.67
C LEU A 83 -0.44 8.30 6.97
N PHE A 84 -0.03 8.66 8.21
CA PHE A 84 1.38 8.55 8.64
C PHE A 84 1.79 7.11 8.97
N THR A 85 0.82 6.21 9.08
CA THR A 85 1.04 4.78 9.35
C THR A 85 0.83 3.97 8.07
N ASP A 86 1.77 3.10 7.76
CA ASP A 86 1.70 2.26 6.59
C ASP A 86 0.67 1.11 6.77
N PRO A 87 0.28 0.39 5.69
CA PRO A 87 -0.66 -0.72 5.78
C PRO A 87 -0.21 -1.89 6.67
N ASN A 88 1.04 -1.93 7.08
CA ASN A 88 1.60 -2.93 7.99
C ASN A 88 1.62 -2.45 9.45
N GLY A 89 1.20 -1.20 9.73
CA GLY A 89 1.13 -0.63 11.06
C GLY A 89 2.38 0.11 11.53
N PHE A 90 3.33 0.40 10.64
CA PHE A 90 4.54 1.15 10.96
C PHE A 90 4.36 2.65 10.66
N TYR A 91 4.73 3.47 11.64
CA TYR A 91 4.72 4.92 11.47
C TYR A 91 5.84 5.37 10.53
N ILE A 92 5.68 6.52 9.88
CA ILE A 92 6.70 7.09 8.99
C ILE A 92 8.05 7.21 9.69
N ASN A 93 9.13 6.88 8.99
CA ASN A 93 10.50 6.79 9.50
C ASN A 93 10.74 5.73 10.60
N ALA A 94 9.77 4.84 10.85
CA ALA A 94 10.00 3.72 11.75
C ALA A 94 10.90 2.65 11.09
N ASP A 95 11.70 1.97 11.91
CA ASP A 95 12.45 0.79 11.46
C ASP A 95 11.47 -0.24 10.86
N PHE A 96 11.81 -0.80 9.69
CA PHE A 96 10.98 -1.73 8.92
C PHE A 96 9.67 -1.16 8.34
N GLY A 97 9.41 0.14 8.52
CA GLY A 97 8.29 0.84 7.87
C GLY A 97 8.54 1.04 6.38
N SER A 98 7.44 1.13 5.61
CA SER A 98 7.54 1.38 4.16
C SER A 98 7.59 2.87 3.80
N TYR A 99 7.34 3.78 4.76
CA TYR A 99 7.37 5.23 4.52
C TYR A 99 8.63 5.88 5.07
N SER A 100 9.24 6.74 4.27
CA SER A 100 10.35 7.57 4.74
C SER A 100 10.24 9.01 4.24
N TYR A 101 10.53 9.94 5.14
CA TYR A 101 10.69 11.37 4.87
C TYR A 101 12.11 11.78 5.24
N GLU A 102 12.82 12.39 4.32
CA GLU A 102 14.18 12.85 4.50
C GLU A 102 14.29 14.30 4.02
N ALA A 103 14.45 15.22 4.96
CA ALA A 103 14.73 16.62 4.66
C ALA A 103 16.23 16.84 4.47
N THR A 104 16.59 17.76 3.59
CA THR A 104 17.98 18.08 3.27
C THR A 104 18.21 19.59 3.19
N ASN A 105 19.49 19.99 3.34
CA ASN A 105 19.89 21.39 3.37
C ASN A 105 19.18 22.18 4.47
N CYS A 106 19.11 21.60 5.67
CA CYS A 106 18.48 22.18 6.84
C CYS A 106 19.43 23.11 7.61
N LYS A 107 18.90 24.25 8.05
CA LYS A 107 19.55 25.17 8.97
C LYS A 107 18.50 25.69 9.97
N ASP A 108 18.77 25.51 11.26
CA ASP A 108 17.89 25.93 12.34
C ASP A 108 16.43 25.40 12.19
N GLY A 109 16.27 24.13 11.75
CA GLY A 109 14.97 23.48 11.54
C GLY A 109 14.28 23.85 10.21
N HIS A 110 14.88 24.73 9.41
CA HIS A 110 14.37 25.17 8.10
C HIS A 110 15.11 24.45 6.97
N CYS A 111 14.43 23.58 6.24
CA CYS A 111 15.02 22.79 5.16
C CYS A 111 14.66 23.35 3.79
N LYS A 112 15.57 23.20 2.83
CA LYS A 112 15.36 23.68 1.45
C LYS A 112 14.82 22.61 0.51
N SER A 113 14.98 21.36 0.87
CA SER A 113 14.53 20.25 0.03
C SER A 113 14.17 19.03 0.89
N TYR A 114 13.37 18.15 0.32
CA TYR A 114 13.04 16.87 0.94
C TYR A 114 12.82 15.78 -0.10
N THR A 115 12.87 14.55 0.36
CA THR A 115 12.45 13.37 -0.40
C THR A 115 11.49 12.55 0.46
N LEU A 116 10.34 12.24 -0.10
CA LEU A 116 9.31 11.40 0.52
C LEU A 116 9.19 10.12 -0.31
N ARG A 117 9.23 8.94 0.34
CA ARG A 117 9.27 7.64 -0.32
C ARG A 117 8.26 6.68 0.30
N ALA A 118 7.77 5.76 -0.54
CA ALA A 118 7.11 4.54 -0.10
C ALA A 118 7.70 3.33 -0.82
N GLU A 119 8.13 2.34 -0.04
CA GLU A 119 8.52 1.03 -0.57
C GLU A 119 7.26 0.26 -0.94
N LEU A 120 7.17 -0.18 -2.21
CA LEU A 120 6.05 -0.94 -2.74
C LEU A 120 6.39 -2.43 -2.83
N GLU A 121 5.36 -3.27 -2.81
CA GLU A 121 5.52 -4.73 -2.86
C GLU A 121 5.58 -5.27 -4.31
N LYS A 122 4.92 -4.57 -5.23
CA LYS A 122 4.75 -4.99 -6.63
C LYS A 122 5.37 -4.06 -7.65
N GLU A 123 5.77 -2.88 -7.25
CA GLU A 123 6.36 -1.85 -8.11
C GLU A 123 7.64 -1.31 -7.48
N ASP A 124 8.37 -0.50 -8.23
CA ASP A 124 9.53 0.21 -7.71
C ASP A 124 9.12 1.23 -6.64
N THR A 125 10.07 1.62 -5.79
CA THR A 125 9.88 2.63 -4.75
C THR A 125 9.20 3.89 -5.30
N TYR A 126 8.09 4.28 -4.70
CA TYR A 126 7.36 5.48 -5.06
C TYR A 126 7.97 6.72 -4.40
N ILE A 127 8.43 7.69 -5.20
CA ILE A 127 9.21 8.83 -4.71
C ILE A 127 8.55 10.15 -5.10
N LYS A 128 8.45 11.07 -4.12
CA LYS A 128 8.12 12.48 -4.32
C LYS A 128 9.24 13.36 -3.78
N ARG A 129 9.51 14.47 -4.46
CA ARG A 129 10.49 15.47 -4.06
C ARG A 129 9.84 16.84 -4.10
N ASN A 130 10.46 17.80 -3.37
CA ASN A 130 10.02 19.20 -3.40
C ASN A 130 9.92 19.77 -4.82
N ARG A 131 9.03 20.73 -4.97
CA ARG A 131 8.80 21.46 -6.25
C ARG A 131 9.82 22.59 -6.47
N ASN A 132 10.30 23.21 -5.39
CA ASN A 132 11.13 24.41 -5.40
C ASN A 132 12.57 24.13 -4.98
#